data_a796c263e8b518670fe8d6a0f2f96300
#
_entry.id   a796c263e8b518670fe8d6a0f2f96300
#
_cell.length_a   1.000
_cell.length_b   1.000
_cell.length_c   1.000
_cell.angle_alpha   90.00
_cell.angle_beta   90.00
_cell.angle_gamma   90.00
#
_symmetry.space_group_name_H-M   'P 1'
#
loop_
_entity.id
_entity.type
_entity.pdbx_description
1 polymer ?
#
loop_
_entity_poly.entity_id
_entity_poly.type
_entity_poly.pdbx_seq_one_letter_code
_entity_poly.pdbx_strand_id
1 'polypeptide(L)'
;MKFIVVGCGRVGAELCYHLFTSGHQVVVVDSRREAFNRLHPDFRGRTLEGEGLAESVLERAGIQEADGLAAVTNSDTLNAVVAHTARAFYKVPNVVARNYDPNLRSVIEAFGL
;
A
#
# COMPACT_ATOMS: atom_id res chain seq x y z
N MET A 1 -10.66 -2.91 10.81
CA MET A 1 -9.99 -1.71 10.29
C MET A 1 -9.94 -1.76 8.76
N LYS A 2 -9.68 -0.62 8.14
CA LYS A 2 -9.56 -0.50 6.69
C LYS A 2 -8.12 -0.27 6.31
N PHE A 3 -7.56 -1.16 5.49
CA PHE A 3 -6.17 -1.08 5.05
C PHE A 3 -6.09 -0.97 3.54
N ILE A 4 -5.13 -0.17 3.08
CA ILE A 4 -4.76 -0.08 1.67
C ILE A 4 -3.35 -0.65 1.53
N VAL A 5 -3.15 -1.54 0.58
CA VAL A 5 -1.84 -2.09 0.25
C VAL A 5 -1.50 -1.65 -1.17
N VAL A 6 -0.44 -0.85 -1.31
CA VAL A 6 0.04 -0.39 -2.61
C VAL A 6 1.19 -1.29 -3.03
N GLY A 7 0.95 -2.07 -4.07
CA GLY A 7 1.89 -3.06 -4.58
C GLY A 7 1.42 -4.48 -4.28
N CYS A 8 1.21 -5.26 -5.34
CA CYS A 8 0.76 -6.65 -5.25
C CYS A 8 1.84 -7.61 -5.77
N GLY A 9 3.08 -7.42 -5.30
CA GLY A 9 4.12 -8.40 -5.47
C GLY A 9 3.98 -9.48 -4.42
N ARG A 10 5.05 -10.28 -4.21
CA ARG A 10 5.01 -11.35 -3.23
C ARG A 10 4.66 -10.84 -1.84
N VAL A 11 5.33 -9.79 -1.39
CA VAL A 11 5.13 -9.24 -0.04
C VAL A 11 3.75 -8.63 0.09
N GLY A 12 3.33 -7.85 -0.91
CA GLY A 12 2.01 -7.22 -0.89
C GLY A 12 0.89 -8.25 -0.86
N ALA A 13 1.00 -9.30 -1.66
CA ALA A 13 -0.01 -10.36 -1.69
C ALA A 13 -0.09 -11.12 -0.37
N GLU A 14 1.05 -11.43 0.24
CA GLU A 14 1.08 -12.07 1.55
C GLU A 14 0.49 -11.17 2.64
N LEU A 15 0.83 -9.91 2.61
CA LEU A 15 0.30 -8.93 3.57
C LEU A 15 -1.22 -8.81 3.43
N CYS A 16 -1.72 -8.76 2.21
CA CYS A 16 -3.17 -8.70 1.96
C CYS A 16 -3.89 -9.90 2.59
N TYR A 17 -3.33 -11.08 2.43
CA TYR A 17 -3.94 -12.28 2.98
C TYR A 17 -3.93 -12.26 4.51
N HIS A 18 -2.80 -11.86 5.11
CA HIS A 18 -2.71 -11.72 6.57
C HIS A 18 -3.73 -10.74 7.14
N LEU A 19 -3.83 -9.57 6.53
CA LEU A 19 -4.79 -8.56 6.97
C LEU A 19 -6.22 -9.04 6.81
N PHE A 20 -6.50 -9.68 5.67
CA PHE A 20 -7.84 -10.18 5.39
C PHE A 20 -8.25 -11.27 6.40
N THR A 21 -7.37 -12.24 6.66
CA THR A 21 -7.67 -13.32 7.60
C THR A 21 -7.74 -12.83 9.05
N SER A 22 -7.17 -11.68 9.33
CA SER A 22 -7.28 -11.04 10.65
C SER A 22 -8.57 -10.21 10.80
N GLY A 23 -9.44 -10.23 9.81
CA GLY A 23 -10.75 -9.58 9.89
C GLY A 23 -10.77 -8.14 9.38
N HIS A 24 -9.73 -7.68 8.71
CA HIS A 24 -9.68 -6.31 8.19
C HIS A 24 -10.23 -6.22 6.77
N GLN A 25 -10.74 -5.05 6.43
CA GLN A 25 -11.08 -4.71 5.05
C GLN A 25 -9.80 -4.30 4.34
N VAL A 26 -9.56 -4.88 3.17
CA VAL A 26 -8.30 -4.65 2.43
C VAL A 26 -8.61 -4.25 1.00
N VAL A 27 -7.98 -3.17 0.56
CA VAL A 27 -7.93 -2.77 -0.85
C VAL A 27 -6.49 -2.85 -1.29
N VAL A 28 -6.21 -3.60 -2.36
CA VAL A 28 -4.88 -3.70 -2.92
C VAL A 28 -4.82 -2.97 -4.25
N VAL A 29 -3.79 -2.12 -4.41
CA VAL A 29 -3.58 -1.28 -5.59
C VAL A 29 -2.32 -1.74 -6.30
N ASP A 30 -2.40 -1.91 -7.60
CA ASP A 30 -1.22 -2.17 -8.43
C ASP A 30 -1.47 -1.61 -9.82
N SER A 31 -0.42 -1.11 -10.46
CA SER A 31 -0.53 -0.57 -11.81
C SER A 31 -0.67 -1.68 -12.87
N ARG A 32 -0.36 -2.91 -12.50
CA ARG A 32 -0.39 -4.06 -13.39
C ARG A 32 -1.46 -5.03 -12.94
N ARG A 33 -2.47 -5.20 -13.77
CA ARG A 33 -3.60 -6.07 -13.45
C ARG A 33 -3.18 -7.51 -13.15
N GLU A 34 -2.19 -8.03 -13.88
CA GLU A 34 -1.71 -9.40 -13.70
C GLU A 34 -1.04 -9.62 -12.33
N ALA A 35 -0.64 -8.56 -11.65
CA ALA A 35 -0.07 -8.68 -10.31
C ALA A 35 -1.08 -9.29 -9.33
N PHE A 36 -2.37 -9.05 -9.54
CA PHE A 36 -3.42 -9.57 -8.66
C PHE A 36 -3.54 -11.09 -8.72
N ASN A 37 -2.95 -11.74 -9.72
CA ASN A 37 -2.93 -13.21 -9.79
C ASN A 37 -2.11 -13.83 -8.65
N ARG A 38 -1.27 -13.05 -7.97
CA ARG A 38 -0.49 -13.51 -6.82
C ARG A 38 -1.32 -13.60 -5.54
N LEU A 39 -2.50 -13.00 -5.51
CA LEU A 39 -3.35 -13.02 -4.33
C LEU A 39 -3.81 -14.43 -4.02
N HIS A 40 -3.88 -14.76 -2.72
CA HIS A 40 -4.37 -16.06 -2.28
C HIS A 40 -5.79 -16.29 -2.79
N PRO A 41 -6.14 -17.52 -3.21
CA PRO A 41 -7.48 -17.81 -3.75
C PRO A 41 -8.62 -17.47 -2.80
N ASP A 42 -8.37 -17.46 -1.50
CA ASP A 42 -9.40 -17.15 -0.50
C ASP A 42 -9.51 -15.65 -0.20
N PHE A 43 -8.64 -14.83 -0.77
CA PHE A 43 -8.72 -13.38 -0.56
C PHE A 43 -9.99 -12.82 -1.17
N ARG A 44 -10.77 -12.09 -0.36
CA ARG A 44 -12.04 -11.50 -0.78
C ARG A 44 -12.07 -9.97 -0.65
N GLY A 45 -10.90 -9.36 -0.53
CA GLY A 45 -10.79 -7.91 -0.54
C GLY A 45 -10.98 -7.33 -1.94
N ARG A 46 -10.80 -6.02 -2.05
CA ARG A 46 -10.92 -5.32 -3.33
C ARG A 46 -9.57 -5.22 -4.02
N THR A 47 -9.57 -5.33 -5.33
CA THR A 47 -8.42 -5.02 -6.17
C THR A 47 -8.72 -3.75 -6.96
N LEU A 48 -7.70 -2.91 -7.14
CA LEU A 48 -7.84 -1.65 -7.87
C LEU A 48 -6.61 -1.46 -8.75
N GLU A 49 -6.80 -1.52 -10.04
CA GLU A 49 -5.73 -1.26 -11.01
C GLU A 49 -5.53 0.24 -11.16
N GLY A 50 -4.30 0.70 -10.97
CA GLY A 50 -3.97 2.10 -11.14
C GLY A 50 -2.61 2.44 -10.54
N GLU A 51 -2.16 3.65 -10.83
CA GLU A 51 -0.90 4.16 -10.30
C GLU A 51 -1.05 4.55 -8.84
N GLY A 52 -0.14 4.07 -7.99
CA GLY A 52 -0.21 4.29 -6.56
C GLY A 52 -0.07 5.75 -6.13
N LEU A 53 0.43 6.64 -7.02
CA LEU A 53 0.54 8.05 -6.73
C LEU A 53 -0.64 8.87 -7.27
N ALA A 54 -1.52 8.27 -8.07
CA ALA A 54 -2.65 8.99 -8.63
C ALA A 54 -3.67 9.27 -7.53
N GLU A 55 -3.97 10.54 -7.32
CA GLU A 55 -4.94 10.97 -6.31
C GLU A 55 -6.29 10.28 -6.49
N SER A 56 -6.77 10.17 -7.73
CA SER A 56 -8.03 9.52 -8.02
C SER A 56 -8.02 8.04 -7.62
N VAL A 57 -6.90 7.36 -7.80
CA VAL A 57 -6.75 5.95 -7.43
C VAL A 57 -6.77 5.80 -5.91
N LEU A 58 -6.01 6.63 -5.20
CA LEU A 58 -5.96 6.59 -3.73
C LEU A 58 -7.34 6.90 -3.13
N GLU A 59 -8.05 7.86 -3.69
CA GLU A 59 -9.39 8.21 -3.20
C GLU A 59 -10.39 7.08 -3.48
N ARG A 60 -10.32 6.45 -4.64
CA ARG A 60 -11.17 5.29 -4.94
C ARG A 60 -10.83 4.10 -4.05
N ALA A 61 -9.59 4.00 -3.60
CA ALA A 61 -9.19 2.98 -2.62
C ALA A 61 -9.70 3.27 -1.21
N GLY A 62 -10.19 4.48 -0.96
CA GLY A 62 -10.72 4.86 0.34
C GLY A 62 -9.69 5.42 1.30
N ILE A 63 -8.65 6.10 0.79
CA ILE A 63 -7.56 6.59 1.62
C ILE A 63 -8.04 7.58 2.69
N GLN A 64 -9.13 8.29 2.44
CA GLN A 64 -9.67 9.26 3.38
C GLN A 64 -10.22 8.60 4.64
N GLU A 65 -10.62 7.34 4.56
CA GLU A 65 -11.13 6.59 5.71
C GLU A 65 -10.21 5.45 6.13
N ALA A 66 -9.01 5.36 5.53
CA ALA A 66 -8.11 4.25 5.84
C ALA A 66 -7.51 4.37 7.22
N ASP A 67 -7.45 3.26 7.93
CA ASP A 67 -6.78 3.16 9.22
C ASP A 67 -5.30 2.87 9.05
N GLY A 68 -4.92 2.24 7.95
CA GLY A 68 -3.54 1.94 7.64
C GLY A 68 -3.27 1.87 6.15
N LEU A 69 -2.03 2.13 5.77
CA LEU A 69 -1.55 2.00 4.41
C LEU A 69 -0.14 1.42 4.41
N ALA A 70 0.08 0.43 3.57
CA ALA A 70 1.40 -0.14 3.36
C ALA A 70 1.82 0.06 1.91
N ALA A 71 2.95 0.71 1.70
CA ALA A 71 3.53 0.90 0.37
C ALA A 71 4.67 -0.11 0.21
N VAL A 72 4.41 -1.17 -0.55
CA VAL A 72 5.29 -2.34 -0.64
C VAL A 72 5.57 -2.75 -2.09
N THR A 73 5.71 -1.76 -2.96
CA THR A 73 6.11 -1.99 -4.34
C THR A 73 7.61 -2.33 -4.40
N ASN A 74 8.11 -2.65 -5.59
CA ASN A 74 9.54 -2.89 -5.78
C ASN A 74 10.34 -1.59 -6.01
N SER A 75 9.71 -0.43 -5.85
CA SER A 75 10.37 0.86 -5.97
C SER A 75 10.39 1.56 -4.61
N ASP A 76 11.58 1.70 -4.04
CA ASP A 76 11.73 2.39 -2.76
C ASP A 76 11.30 3.85 -2.84
N THR A 77 11.59 4.49 -3.97
CA THR A 77 11.18 5.89 -4.19
C THR A 77 9.66 6.01 -4.21
N LEU A 78 8.98 5.14 -4.95
CA LEU A 78 7.53 5.14 -5.00
C LEU A 78 6.94 4.88 -3.61
N ASN A 79 7.49 3.90 -2.90
CA ASN A 79 7.03 3.57 -1.55
C ASN A 79 7.15 4.77 -0.61
N ALA A 80 8.29 5.47 -0.68
CA ALA A 80 8.53 6.65 0.16
C ALA A 80 7.52 7.76 -0.14
N VAL A 81 7.27 8.04 -1.41
CA VAL A 81 6.37 9.13 -1.79
C VAL A 81 4.93 8.80 -1.44
N VAL A 82 4.50 7.57 -1.71
CA VAL A 82 3.13 7.14 -1.36
C VAL A 82 2.92 7.21 0.16
N ALA A 83 3.88 6.70 0.92
CA ALA A 83 3.76 6.71 2.38
C ALA A 83 3.76 8.13 2.94
N HIS A 84 4.60 9.01 2.40
CA HIS A 84 4.61 10.41 2.81
C HIS A 84 3.27 11.08 2.52
N THR A 85 2.72 10.87 1.32
CA THR A 85 1.44 11.42 0.93
C THR A 85 0.33 10.94 1.86
N ALA A 86 0.31 9.65 2.16
CA ALA A 86 -0.68 9.06 3.05
C ALA A 86 -0.61 9.69 4.45
N ARG A 87 0.59 9.86 4.96
CA ARG A 87 0.80 10.39 6.31
C ARG A 87 0.56 11.89 6.40
N ALA A 88 1.20 12.64 5.51
CA ALA A 88 1.20 14.10 5.62
C ALA A 88 -0.07 14.73 5.07
N PHE A 89 -0.56 14.22 3.94
CA PHE A 89 -1.70 14.82 3.26
C PHE A 89 -3.04 14.22 3.74
N TYR A 90 -3.12 12.90 3.79
CA TYR A 90 -4.38 12.23 4.14
C TYR A 90 -4.50 11.85 5.62
N LYS A 91 -3.42 12.04 6.39
CA LYS A 91 -3.42 11.79 7.84
C LYS A 91 -3.78 10.35 8.20
N VAL A 92 -3.37 9.39 7.37
CA VAL A 92 -3.58 7.98 7.69
C VAL A 92 -2.79 7.64 8.96
N PRO A 93 -3.43 7.05 9.99
CA PRO A 93 -2.78 6.86 11.29
C PRO A 93 -1.60 5.91 11.28
N ASN A 94 -1.68 4.83 10.49
CA ASN A 94 -0.63 3.80 10.45
C ASN A 94 -0.11 3.66 9.04
N VAL A 95 1.14 4.05 8.81
CA VAL A 95 1.74 4.00 7.48
C VAL A 95 3.06 3.26 7.55
N VAL A 96 3.24 2.28 6.67
CA VAL A 96 4.46 1.49 6.56
C VAL A 96 4.95 1.57 5.12
N ALA A 97 6.25 1.81 4.94
CA ALA A 97 6.90 1.80 3.64
C ALA A 97 8.01 0.76 3.63
N ARG A 98 7.99 -0.11 2.63
CA ARG A 98 9.07 -1.07 2.42
C ARG A 98 10.29 -0.35 1.86
N ASN A 99 11.46 -0.66 2.39
CA ASN A 99 12.72 -0.06 1.98
C ASN A 99 13.73 -1.16 1.69
N TYR A 100 14.13 -1.28 0.41
CA TYR A 100 15.12 -2.26 -0.02
C TYR A 100 16.54 -1.69 -0.08
N ASP A 101 16.66 -0.38 -0.32
CA ASP A 101 17.94 0.28 -0.52
C ASP A 101 18.33 1.01 0.76
N PRO A 102 19.39 0.54 1.45
CA PRO A 102 19.81 1.17 2.70
C PRO A 102 20.26 2.63 2.52
N ASN A 103 20.64 3.03 1.29
CA ASN A 103 21.00 4.42 1.03
C ASN A 103 19.79 5.34 0.99
N LEU A 104 18.60 4.81 0.71
CA LEU A 104 17.38 5.59 0.73
C LEU A 104 16.77 5.69 2.12
N ARG A 105 17.21 4.88 3.07
CA ARG A 105 16.64 4.87 4.41
C ARG A 105 16.68 6.24 5.06
N SER A 106 17.81 6.93 5.00
CA SER A 106 17.94 8.25 5.61
C SER A 106 17.01 9.27 4.96
N VAL A 107 16.81 9.16 3.64
CA VAL A 107 15.87 10.04 2.92
C VAL A 107 14.45 9.77 3.38
N ILE A 108 14.09 8.51 3.48
CA ILE A 108 12.75 8.11 3.94
C ILE A 108 12.52 8.61 5.36
N GLU A 109 13.51 8.44 6.25
CA GLU A 109 13.42 8.91 7.62
C GLU A 109 13.29 10.43 7.70
N ALA A 110 13.97 11.16 6.78
CA ALA A 110 13.86 12.62 6.74
C ALA A 110 12.45 13.09 6.41
N PHE A 111 11.66 12.27 5.72
CA PHE A 111 10.25 12.57 5.47
C PHE A 111 9.35 12.21 6.67
N GLY A 112 9.90 11.63 7.71
CA GLY A 112 9.10 11.20 8.85
C GLY A 112 8.38 9.88 8.64
N LEU A 113 8.93 9.04 7.78
CA LEU A 113 8.34 7.74 7.45
C LEU A 113 8.99 6.59 8.21
#